data_c6a9435f6ba22640484887d2b3233e6a
#
_entry.id   c6a9435f6ba22640484887d2b3233e6a
#
_cell.length_a   1.000
_cell.length_b   1.000
_cell.length_c   1.000
_cell.angle_alpha   90.00
_cell.angle_beta   90.00
_cell.angle_gamma   90.00
#
_symmetry.space_group_name_H-M   'P 1'
#
loop_
_entity.id
_entity.type
_entity.pdbx_description
1 polymer ?
#
loop_
_entity_poly.entity_id
_entity_poly.type
_entity_poly.pdbx_seq_one_letter_code
_entity_poly.pdbx_strand_id
1 'polypeptide(L)'
;TEDEKYSIVKCYSDEEYSYLMNDVFENWVEEYGDINLMSYIKDNAVQLQGILEGNIDPVGVLYPEGSTKYTEALYVTSSVAKIINNYYCHFILEYIKNNSDRKIRILEIGAGTAATAKPIIQALGDTDYEYYFTDITKYFFPAAKNFFKDNHRVVLRQFNVDEDYKKQGFQPNYFDIVIGAYVLENVKDIKKSINIIKELVAPQGYL
;
A
#
# COMPACT_ATOMS: atom_id res chain seq x y z
N THR A 1 -8.84 29.65 -15.21
CA THR A 1 -7.60 29.47 -14.45
C THR A 1 -6.61 30.48 -14.97
N GLU A 2 -6.35 31.56 -14.19
CA GLU A 2 -5.29 32.52 -14.46
C GLU A 2 -3.95 31.78 -14.40
N ASP A 3 -3.05 32.08 -15.37
CA ASP A 3 -1.69 31.52 -15.41
C ASP A 3 -0.93 31.94 -14.16
N GLU A 4 -0.90 31.09 -13.15
CA GLU A 4 -0.04 31.26 -11.99
C GLU A 4 1.43 31.13 -12.45
N LYS A 5 2.14 32.23 -12.43
CA LYS A 5 3.58 32.25 -12.75
C LYS A 5 4.37 31.92 -11.48
N TYR A 6 5.05 30.77 -11.51
CA TYR A 6 6.00 30.41 -10.48
C TYR A 6 7.37 31.00 -10.82
N SER A 7 8.07 31.54 -9.83
CA SER A 7 9.45 31.99 -9.98
C SER A 7 10.34 31.30 -8.97
N ILE A 8 11.58 30.97 -9.40
CA ILE A 8 12.58 30.43 -8.49
C ILE A 8 13.07 31.58 -7.61
N VAL A 9 12.83 31.50 -6.31
CA VAL A 9 13.23 32.51 -5.32
C VAL A 9 14.68 32.32 -4.88
N LYS A 10 15.12 31.05 -4.75
CA LYS A 10 16.49 30.69 -4.35
C LYS A 10 16.89 29.35 -4.99
N CYS A 11 18.11 29.30 -5.49
CA CYS A 11 18.79 28.06 -5.83
C CYS A 11 19.87 27.79 -4.77
N TYR A 12 19.98 26.57 -4.33
CA TYR A 12 21.05 26.13 -3.45
C TYR A 12 22.21 25.60 -4.28
N SER A 13 23.46 25.79 -3.83
CA SER A 13 24.60 25.07 -4.37
C SER A 13 24.53 23.59 -3.96
N ASP A 14 25.29 22.74 -4.66
CA ASP A 14 25.36 21.31 -4.31
C ASP A 14 25.88 21.09 -2.88
N GLU A 15 26.78 21.94 -2.40
CA GLU A 15 27.29 21.89 -1.03
C GLU A 15 26.21 22.29 -0.01
N GLU A 16 25.50 23.39 -0.25
CA GLU A 16 24.39 23.83 0.61
C GLU A 16 23.28 22.78 0.65
N TYR A 17 22.94 22.21 -0.52
CA TYR A 17 21.93 21.16 -0.60
C TYR A 17 22.34 19.90 0.18
N SER A 18 23.58 19.44 -0.01
CA SER A 18 24.12 18.27 0.69
C SER A 18 24.16 18.47 2.21
N TYR A 19 24.54 19.66 2.66
CA TYR A 19 24.52 20.02 4.07
C TYR A 19 23.09 19.96 4.65
N LEU A 20 22.14 20.63 4.00
CA LEU A 20 20.72 20.63 4.44
C LEU A 20 20.11 19.23 4.45
N MET A 21 20.40 18.42 3.43
CA MET A 21 19.90 17.05 3.37
C MET A 21 20.45 16.16 4.48
N ASN A 22 21.74 16.33 4.84
CA ASN A 22 22.33 15.57 5.94
C ASN A 22 21.76 16.03 7.30
N ASP A 23 21.61 17.32 7.53
CA ASP A 23 21.02 17.87 8.76
C ASP A 23 19.57 17.38 8.94
N VAL A 24 18.73 17.45 7.90
CA VAL A 24 17.37 16.92 7.94
C VAL A 24 17.36 15.40 8.18
N PHE A 25 18.25 14.66 7.53
CA PHE A 25 18.36 13.22 7.70
C PHE A 25 18.73 12.83 9.14
N GLU A 26 19.74 13.45 9.70
CA GLU A 26 20.23 13.15 11.07
C GLU A 26 19.15 13.48 12.10
N ASN A 27 18.57 14.67 12.04
CA ASN A 27 17.51 15.11 12.95
C ASN A 27 16.27 14.20 12.86
N TRP A 28 15.86 13.80 11.65
CA TRP A 28 14.73 12.90 11.49
C TRP A 28 14.99 11.51 12.06
N VAL A 29 16.18 10.96 11.80
CA VAL A 29 16.56 9.63 12.30
C VAL A 29 16.67 9.64 13.82
N GLU A 30 17.20 10.73 14.41
CA GLU A 30 17.27 10.89 15.87
C GLU A 30 15.87 10.95 16.50
N GLU A 31 14.94 11.71 15.89
CA GLU A 31 13.61 11.93 16.44
C GLU A 31 12.66 10.74 16.23
N TYR A 32 12.67 10.14 15.03
CA TYR A 32 11.68 9.12 14.62
C TYR A 32 12.24 7.72 14.44
N GLY A 33 13.54 7.54 14.35
CA GLY A 33 14.20 6.24 14.18
C GLY A 33 14.02 5.59 12.81
N ASP A 34 13.40 6.27 11.83
CA ASP A 34 13.04 5.71 10.53
C ASP A 34 14.19 5.80 9.49
N ILE A 35 15.35 5.23 9.82
CA ILE A 35 16.55 5.32 8.98
C ILE A 35 16.34 4.80 7.54
N ASN A 36 15.59 3.72 7.36
CA ASN A 36 15.34 3.16 6.02
C ASN A 36 14.41 4.04 5.18
N LEU A 37 13.41 4.68 5.82
CA LEU A 37 12.54 5.64 5.15
C LEU A 37 13.33 6.85 4.68
N MET A 38 14.18 7.40 5.54
CA MET A 38 15.01 8.55 5.19
C MET A 38 16.06 8.20 4.12
N SER A 39 16.64 6.99 4.18
CA SER A 39 17.54 6.50 3.14
C SER A 39 16.84 6.40 1.79
N TYR A 40 15.60 5.88 1.76
CA TYR A 40 14.79 5.85 0.54
C TYR A 40 14.52 7.24 -0.03
N ILE A 41 14.15 8.21 0.81
CA ILE A 41 13.91 9.60 0.39
C ILE A 41 15.20 10.20 -0.20
N LYS A 42 16.35 10.00 0.47
CA LYS A 42 17.66 10.49 0.01
C LYS A 42 18.06 9.87 -1.32
N ASP A 43 17.94 8.55 -1.46
CA ASP A 43 18.27 7.83 -2.69
C ASP A 43 17.41 8.30 -3.88
N ASN A 44 16.11 8.53 -3.65
CA ASN A 44 15.24 9.10 -4.69
C ASN A 44 15.63 10.54 -5.05
N ALA A 45 15.94 11.38 -4.08
CA ALA A 45 16.33 12.76 -4.32
C ALA A 45 17.62 12.84 -5.18
N VAL A 46 18.61 12.01 -4.87
CA VAL A 46 19.88 11.95 -5.63
C VAL A 46 19.66 11.42 -7.05
N GLN A 47 18.73 10.48 -7.24
CA GLN A 47 18.49 9.83 -8.53
C GLN A 47 17.34 10.47 -9.33
N LEU A 48 16.69 11.51 -8.79
CA LEU A 48 15.48 12.10 -9.35
C LEU A 48 15.64 12.54 -10.80
N GLN A 49 16.74 13.20 -11.14
CA GLN A 49 17.01 13.63 -12.51
C GLN A 49 17.04 12.42 -13.47
N GLY A 50 17.80 11.37 -13.13
CA GLY A 50 17.91 10.16 -13.95
C GLY A 50 16.58 9.43 -14.10
N ILE A 51 15.73 9.45 -13.07
CA ILE A 51 14.37 8.90 -13.11
C ILE A 51 13.50 9.70 -14.07
N LEU A 52 13.51 11.02 -13.98
CA LEU A 52 12.72 11.91 -14.84
C LEU A 52 13.14 11.85 -16.31
N GLU A 53 14.44 11.66 -16.57
CA GLU A 53 15.01 11.47 -17.90
C GLU A 53 14.79 10.05 -18.47
N GLY A 54 14.26 9.11 -17.65
CA GLY A 54 14.06 7.71 -18.03
C GLY A 54 15.34 6.87 -18.08
N ASN A 55 16.44 7.37 -17.54
CA ASN A 55 17.75 6.68 -17.48
C ASN A 55 17.84 5.72 -16.27
N ILE A 56 17.00 5.92 -15.26
CA ILE A 56 16.95 5.12 -14.02
C ILE A 56 15.53 4.58 -13.85
N ASP A 57 15.41 3.28 -13.63
CA ASP A 57 14.14 2.63 -13.30
C ASP A 57 13.75 2.94 -11.84
N PRO A 58 12.63 3.64 -11.58
CA PRO A 58 12.19 3.94 -10.22
C PRO A 58 11.88 2.69 -9.40
N VAL A 59 11.51 1.58 -10.05
CA VAL A 59 11.28 0.30 -9.36
C VAL A 59 12.58 -0.22 -8.76
N GLY A 60 13.70 -0.07 -9.46
CA GLY A 60 15.01 -0.44 -8.95
C GLY A 60 15.45 0.39 -7.74
N VAL A 61 15.01 1.65 -7.64
CA VAL A 61 15.29 2.51 -6.47
C VAL A 61 14.43 2.07 -5.27
N LEU A 62 13.20 1.64 -5.50
CA LEU A 62 12.31 1.13 -4.45
C LEU A 62 12.72 -0.26 -3.95
N TYR A 63 13.29 -1.08 -4.83
CA TYR A 63 13.75 -2.44 -4.53
C TYR A 63 15.26 -2.60 -4.81
N PRO A 64 16.15 -1.90 -4.10
CA PRO A 64 17.57 -1.94 -4.36
C PRO A 64 18.10 -3.38 -4.21
N GLU A 65 18.72 -3.89 -5.27
CA GLU A 65 19.24 -5.27 -5.35
C GLU A 65 18.16 -6.33 -5.01
N GLY A 66 16.88 -6.04 -5.24
CA GLY A 66 15.76 -6.90 -4.89
C GLY A 66 15.37 -6.88 -3.41
N SER A 67 15.97 -6.01 -2.61
CA SER A 67 15.66 -5.86 -1.18
C SER A 67 14.30 -5.17 -0.96
N THR A 68 13.54 -5.64 0.03
CA THR A 68 12.25 -5.05 0.45
C THR A 68 12.39 -3.99 1.55
N LYS A 69 13.61 -3.61 1.93
CA LYS A 69 13.85 -2.71 3.07
C LYS A 69 13.10 -1.37 2.98
N TYR A 70 13.02 -0.80 1.77
CA TYR A 70 12.34 0.49 1.56
C TYR A 70 10.83 0.36 1.53
N THR A 71 10.30 -0.68 0.90
CA THR A 71 8.86 -0.96 0.94
C THR A 71 8.38 -1.34 2.34
N GLU A 72 9.18 -2.07 3.10
CA GLU A 72 8.90 -2.33 4.51
C GLU A 72 8.92 -1.04 5.34
N ALA A 73 9.89 -0.14 5.11
CA ALA A 73 9.92 1.16 5.77
C ALA A 73 8.68 1.99 5.45
N LEU A 74 8.31 2.10 4.17
CA LEU A 74 7.16 2.87 3.72
C LEU A 74 5.82 2.33 4.26
N TYR A 75 5.62 1.01 4.22
CA TYR A 75 4.30 0.41 4.41
C TYR A 75 4.13 -0.38 5.71
N VAL A 76 5.22 -0.66 6.45
CA VAL A 76 5.18 -1.50 7.66
C VAL A 76 5.79 -0.83 8.88
N THR A 77 7.07 -0.38 8.78
CA THR A 77 7.87 -0.04 9.96
C THR A 77 7.89 1.43 10.32
N SER A 78 7.62 2.34 9.37
CA SER A 78 7.53 3.77 9.68
C SER A 78 6.43 4.05 10.69
N SER A 79 6.58 5.14 11.43
CA SER A 79 5.59 5.59 12.42
C SER A 79 4.22 5.79 11.78
N VAL A 80 4.18 6.37 10.57
CA VAL A 80 2.95 6.59 9.81
C VAL A 80 2.30 5.27 9.39
N ALA A 81 3.09 4.33 8.84
CA ALA A 81 2.58 3.02 8.43
C ALA A 81 2.01 2.24 9.61
N LYS A 82 2.68 2.26 10.76
CA LYS A 82 2.18 1.62 12.00
C LYS A 82 0.85 2.22 12.45
N ILE A 83 0.71 3.53 12.44
CA ILE A 83 -0.55 4.20 12.82
C ILE A 83 -1.68 3.78 11.87
N ILE A 84 -1.45 3.82 10.55
CA ILE A 84 -2.45 3.46 9.55
C ILE A 84 -2.84 1.98 9.66
N ASN A 85 -1.87 1.08 9.75
CA ASN A 85 -2.14 -0.36 9.88
C ASN A 85 -2.87 -0.69 11.18
N ASN A 86 -2.53 -0.04 12.30
CA ASN A 86 -3.25 -0.19 13.56
C ASN A 86 -4.70 0.30 13.45
N TYR A 87 -4.93 1.40 12.74
CA TYR A 87 -6.28 1.91 12.51
C TYR A 87 -7.12 0.92 11.69
N TYR A 88 -6.58 0.35 10.61
CA TYR A 88 -7.26 -0.70 9.84
C TYR A 88 -7.58 -1.92 10.70
N CYS A 89 -6.61 -2.41 11.47
CA CYS A 89 -6.84 -3.55 12.38
C CYS A 89 -7.97 -3.27 13.35
N HIS A 90 -7.95 -2.10 14.01
CA HIS A 90 -8.96 -1.72 14.99
C HIS A 90 -10.36 -1.63 14.37
N PHE A 91 -10.48 -0.95 13.24
CA PHE A 91 -11.74 -0.82 12.51
C PHE A 91 -12.32 -2.19 12.10
N ILE A 92 -11.49 -3.06 11.53
CA ILE A 92 -11.91 -4.38 11.06
C ILE A 92 -12.34 -5.26 12.23
N LEU A 93 -11.61 -5.26 13.35
CA LEU A 93 -11.97 -6.02 14.55
C LEU A 93 -13.28 -5.54 15.15
N GLU A 94 -13.52 -4.23 15.19
CA GLU A 94 -14.79 -3.65 15.66
C GLU A 94 -15.95 -4.05 14.74
N TYR A 95 -15.75 -4.01 13.43
CA TYR A 95 -16.74 -4.46 12.46
C TYR A 95 -17.08 -5.93 12.65
N ILE A 96 -16.11 -6.82 12.81
CA ILE A 96 -16.33 -8.25 13.04
C ILE A 96 -17.07 -8.50 14.35
N LYS A 97 -16.68 -7.81 15.42
CA LYS A 97 -17.37 -7.92 16.72
C LYS A 97 -18.86 -7.60 16.61
N ASN A 98 -19.22 -6.60 15.81
CA ASN A 98 -20.60 -6.19 15.58
C ASN A 98 -21.36 -7.08 14.57
N ASN A 99 -20.65 -8.01 13.89
CA ASN A 99 -21.21 -8.94 12.90
C ASN A 99 -20.72 -10.38 13.15
N SER A 100 -20.60 -10.78 14.41
CA SER A 100 -19.98 -12.06 14.82
C SER A 100 -20.83 -13.30 14.51
N ASP A 101 -22.07 -13.13 14.05
CA ASP A 101 -23.02 -14.19 13.70
C ASP A 101 -22.81 -14.77 12.29
N ARG A 102 -21.89 -14.20 11.51
CA ARG A 102 -21.62 -14.58 10.13
C ARG A 102 -20.15 -14.44 9.73
N LYS A 103 -19.76 -15.16 8.68
CA LYS A 103 -18.45 -15.01 8.06
C LYS A 103 -18.28 -13.63 7.43
N ILE A 104 -17.16 -12.99 7.70
CA ILE A 104 -16.79 -11.70 7.12
C ILE A 104 -15.83 -11.89 5.95
N ARG A 105 -16.14 -11.30 4.81
CA ARG A 105 -15.34 -11.35 3.59
C ARG A 105 -14.62 -10.04 3.36
N ILE A 106 -13.31 -10.10 3.33
CA ILE A 106 -12.42 -8.94 3.18
C ILE A 106 -11.72 -9.06 1.82
N LEU A 107 -11.75 -8.00 1.03
CA LEU A 107 -10.96 -7.88 -0.20
C LEU A 107 -9.88 -6.84 0.00
N GLU A 108 -8.62 -7.22 -0.20
CA GLU A 108 -7.52 -6.27 -0.33
C GLU A 108 -7.10 -6.20 -1.80
N ILE A 109 -7.16 -5.00 -2.37
CA ILE A 109 -6.73 -4.68 -3.74
C ILE A 109 -5.31 -4.14 -3.68
N GLY A 110 -4.39 -4.67 -4.49
CA GLY A 110 -2.99 -4.24 -4.50
C GLY A 110 -2.23 -4.62 -3.23
N ALA A 111 -2.43 -5.85 -2.75
CA ALA A 111 -1.86 -6.32 -1.48
C ALA A 111 -0.31 -6.40 -1.47
N GLY A 112 0.34 -6.45 -2.64
CA GLY A 112 1.78 -6.34 -2.81
C GLY A 112 2.58 -7.26 -1.88
N THR A 113 3.45 -6.66 -1.08
CA THR A 113 4.32 -7.37 -0.12
C THR A 113 3.60 -7.86 1.14
N ALA A 114 2.27 -7.77 1.19
CA ALA A 114 1.43 -8.11 2.36
C ALA A 114 1.62 -7.17 3.57
N ALA A 115 2.04 -5.93 3.32
CA ALA A 115 2.30 -4.96 4.39
C ALA A 115 1.06 -4.67 5.25
N THR A 116 -0.10 -4.56 4.61
CA THR A 116 -1.40 -4.36 5.27
C THR A 116 -2.03 -5.70 5.69
N ALA A 117 -1.95 -6.73 4.82
CA ALA A 117 -2.54 -8.05 5.10
C ALA A 117 -1.99 -8.70 6.37
N LYS A 118 -0.66 -8.68 6.57
CA LYS A 118 -0.01 -9.35 7.71
C LYS A 118 -0.57 -8.93 9.07
N PRO A 119 -0.55 -7.63 9.44
CA PRO A 119 -1.06 -7.20 10.73
C PRO A 119 -2.57 -7.43 10.87
N ILE A 120 -3.36 -7.25 9.81
CA ILE A 120 -4.80 -7.51 9.83
C ILE A 120 -5.08 -8.98 10.09
N ILE A 121 -4.49 -9.90 9.31
CA ILE A 121 -4.71 -11.34 9.44
C ILE A 121 -4.25 -11.85 10.81
N GLN A 122 -3.14 -11.31 11.33
CA GLN A 122 -2.67 -11.62 12.68
C GLN A 122 -3.69 -11.16 13.75
N ALA A 123 -4.26 -9.98 13.60
CA ALA A 123 -5.25 -9.44 14.53
C ALA A 123 -6.58 -10.21 14.46
N LEU A 124 -6.97 -10.73 13.29
CA LEU A 124 -8.17 -11.52 13.09
C LEU A 124 -8.15 -12.86 13.84
N GLY A 125 -6.99 -13.47 14.01
CA GLY A 125 -6.83 -14.73 14.75
C GLY A 125 -7.78 -15.82 14.27
N ASP A 126 -8.59 -16.34 15.20
CA ASP A 126 -9.55 -17.44 14.96
C ASP A 126 -10.97 -17.00 14.58
N THR A 127 -11.20 -15.73 14.34
CA THR A 127 -12.52 -15.24 13.88
C THR A 127 -12.93 -15.89 12.56
N ASP A 128 -14.23 -15.92 12.26
CA ASP A 128 -14.74 -16.50 11.00
C ASP A 128 -14.66 -15.46 9.88
N TYR A 129 -13.59 -15.52 9.09
CA TYR A 129 -13.37 -14.62 7.96
C TYR A 129 -12.87 -15.35 6.72
N GLU A 130 -12.93 -14.64 5.59
CA GLU A 130 -12.29 -14.99 4.33
C GLU A 130 -11.58 -13.76 3.80
N TYR A 131 -10.25 -13.84 3.59
CA TYR A 131 -9.41 -12.73 3.18
C TYR A 131 -8.93 -12.93 1.76
N TYR A 132 -9.41 -12.11 0.83
CA TYR A 132 -8.96 -12.11 -0.56
C TYR A 132 -7.77 -11.17 -0.69
N PHE A 133 -6.59 -11.77 -0.70
CA PHE A 133 -5.33 -11.12 -0.99
C PHE A 133 -5.19 -10.98 -2.51
N THR A 134 -5.36 -9.77 -3.04
CA THR A 134 -5.34 -9.59 -4.49
C THR A 134 -4.33 -8.56 -4.96
N ASP A 135 -3.78 -8.80 -6.15
CA ASP A 135 -2.86 -7.89 -6.81
C ASP A 135 -3.02 -7.98 -8.33
N ILE A 136 -2.63 -6.94 -9.05
CA ILE A 136 -2.61 -6.93 -10.52
C ILE A 136 -1.58 -7.92 -11.08
N THR A 137 -0.53 -8.20 -10.31
CA THR A 137 0.53 -9.16 -10.65
C THR A 137 0.54 -10.36 -9.71
N LYS A 138 0.92 -11.52 -10.22
CA LYS A 138 1.17 -12.72 -9.39
C LYS A 138 2.56 -12.74 -8.75
N TYR A 139 3.38 -11.73 -8.99
CA TYR A 139 4.77 -11.67 -8.50
C TYR A 139 4.88 -11.87 -6.99
N PHE A 140 3.97 -11.30 -6.21
CA PHE A 140 3.98 -11.38 -4.75
C PHE A 140 3.37 -12.67 -4.17
N PHE A 141 2.65 -13.46 -4.98
CA PHE A 141 1.92 -14.64 -4.48
C PHE A 141 2.81 -15.76 -3.90
N PRO A 142 4.01 -16.07 -4.43
CA PRO A 142 4.86 -17.08 -3.81
C PRO A 142 5.24 -16.71 -2.37
N ALA A 143 5.62 -15.46 -2.11
CA ALA A 143 5.96 -14.98 -0.78
C ALA A 143 4.73 -14.98 0.15
N ALA A 144 3.59 -14.47 -0.32
CA ALA A 144 2.33 -14.48 0.42
C ALA A 144 1.87 -15.91 0.74
N LYS A 145 1.95 -16.84 -0.23
CA LYS A 145 1.62 -18.25 -0.02
C LYS A 145 2.48 -18.90 1.06
N ASN A 146 3.77 -18.60 1.06
CA ASN A 146 4.67 -19.14 2.10
C ASN A 146 4.36 -18.55 3.48
N PHE A 147 4.04 -17.24 3.54
CA PHE A 147 3.71 -16.57 4.79
C PHE A 147 2.39 -17.06 5.38
N PHE A 148 1.35 -17.23 4.55
CA PHE A 148 0.00 -17.64 4.98
C PHE A 148 -0.28 -19.14 4.80
N LYS A 149 0.75 -19.99 4.65
CA LYS A 149 0.63 -21.42 4.29
C LYS A 149 -0.32 -22.24 5.17
N ASP A 150 -0.41 -21.87 6.45
CA ASP A 150 -1.22 -22.59 7.43
C ASP A 150 -2.60 -21.90 7.65
N ASN A 151 -2.89 -20.83 6.89
CA ASN A 151 -4.14 -20.09 7.01
C ASN A 151 -5.04 -20.29 5.77
N HIS A 152 -5.93 -21.26 5.84
CA HIS A 152 -6.86 -21.60 4.75
C HIS A 152 -7.94 -20.55 4.50
N ARG A 153 -8.05 -19.50 5.33
CA ARG A 153 -8.98 -18.39 5.17
C ARG A 153 -8.46 -17.32 4.21
N VAL A 154 -7.17 -17.42 3.79
CA VAL A 154 -6.54 -16.49 2.85
C VAL A 154 -6.60 -17.04 1.43
N VAL A 155 -7.25 -16.30 0.54
CA VAL A 155 -7.41 -16.62 -0.87
C VAL A 155 -6.53 -15.71 -1.71
N LEU A 156 -5.50 -16.25 -2.37
CA LEU A 156 -4.62 -15.50 -3.27
C LEU A 156 -5.23 -15.45 -4.67
N ARG A 157 -5.51 -14.26 -5.19
CA ARG A 157 -6.17 -14.11 -6.48
C ARG A 157 -5.71 -12.87 -7.23
N GLN A 158 -5.47 -13.01 -8.54
CA GLN A 158 -5.18 -11.85 -9.38
C GLN A 158 -6.42 -11.00 -9.57
N PHE A 159 -6.27 -9.67 -9.47
CA PHE A 159 -7.33 -8.72 -9.68
C PHE A 159 -6.78 -7.40 -10.23
N ASN A 160 -7.38 -6.95 -11.33
CA ASN A 160 -7.13 -5.64 -11.93
C ASN A 160 -8.39 -4.78 -11.79
N VAL A 161 -8.32 -3.74 -10.97
CA VAL A 161 -9.45 -2.84 -10.68
C VAL A 161 -9.83 -1.96 -11.89
N ASP A 162 -8.97 -1.85 -12.91
CA ASP A 162 -9.27 -1.15 -14.16
C ASP A 162 -10.13 -1.97 -15.13
N GLU A 163 -10.32 -3.25 -14.86
CA GLU A 163 -11.02 -4.20 -15.74
C GLU A 163 -12.34 -4.68 -15.11
N ASP A 164 -13.21 -5.24 -15.97
CA ASP A 164 -14.48 -5.82 -15.53
C ASP A 164 -14.25 -6.96 -14.53
N TYR A 165 -14.66 -6.75 -13.28
CA TYR A 165 -14.50 -7.71 -12.19
C TYR A 165 -15.25 -9.03 -12.44
N LYS A 166 -16.38 -9.01 -13.19
CA LYS A 166 -17.16 -10.21 -13.52
C LYS A 166 -16.36 -11.15 -14.42
N LYS A 167 -15.63 -10.60 -15.39
CA LYS A 167 -14.72 -11.38 -16.25
C LYS A 167 -13.56 -11.99 -15.48
N GLN A 168 -13.19 -11.38 -14.36
CA GLN A 168 -12.18 -11.89 -13.45
C GLN A 168 -12.77 -12.87 -12.43
N GLY A 169 -14.09 -13.15 -12.50
CA GLY A 169 -14.81 -14.13 -11.70
C GLY A 169 -15.10 -13.63 -10.26
N PHE A 170 -15.14 -12.33 -10.03
CA PHE A 170 -15.65 -11.74 -8.80
C PHE A 170 -17.16 -11.53 -8.89
N GLN A 171 -17.82 -11.54 -7.73
CA GLN A 171 -19.27 -11.38 -7.62
C GLN A 171 -19.61 -9.98 -7.09
N PRO A 172 -20.71 -9.37 -7.54
CA PRO A 172 -21.19 -8.12 -6.96
C PRO A 172 -21.70 -8.34 -5.52
N ASN A 173 -21.62 -7.30 -4.72
CA ASN A 173 -22.13 -7.28 -3.34
C ASN A 173 -21.60 -8.44 -2.46
N TYR A 174 -20.35 -8.82 -2.65
CA TYR A 174 -19.79 -10.02 -2.02
C TYR A 174 -18.93 -9.72 -0.81
N PHE A 175 -18.21 -8.60 -0.80
CA PHE A 175 -17.24 -8.27 0.23
C PHE A 175 -17.81 -7.30 1.26
N ASP A 176 -17.66 -7.65 2.52
CA ASP A 176 -18.08 -6.81 3.64
C ASP A 176 -17.15 -5.63 3.83
N ILE A 177 -15.86 -5.83 3.59
CA ILE A 177 -14.84 -4.79 3.67
C ILE A 177 -13.95 -4.89 2.42
N VAL A 178 -13.70 -3.75 1.78
CA VAL A 178 -12.72 -3.63 0.70
C VAL A 178 -11.63 -2.67 1.14
N ILE A 179 -10.37 -3.04 0.97
CA ILE A 179 -9.19 -2.26 1.32
C ILE A 179 -8.41 -1.99 0.05
N GLY A 180 -8.02 -0.75 -0.18
CA GLY A 180 -7.17 -0.34 -1.30
C GLY A 180 -6.13 0.67 -0.84
N ALA A 181 -5.09 0.19 -0.15
CA ALA A 181 -3.99 1.05 0.29
C ALA A 181 -3.03 1.34 -0.87
N TYR A 182 -2.82 2.60 -1.20
CA TYR A 182 -1.93 3.04 -2.29
C TYR A 182 -2.26 2.43 -3.66
N VAL A 183 -3.56 2.34 -3.99
CA VAL A 183 -4.06 1.76 -5.25
C VAL A 183 -4.67 2.80 -6.16
N LEU A 184 -5.53 3.66 -5.62
CA LEU A 184 -6.37 4.56 -6.43
C LEU A 184 -5.58 5.63 -7.19
N GLU A 185 -4.39 5.98 -6.72
CA GLU A 185 -3.47 6.89 -7.40
C GLU A 185 -2.83 6.28 -8.65
N ASN A 186 -2.87 4.96 -8.78
CA ASN A 186 -2.23 4.23 -9.90
C ASN A 186 -3.23 3.69 -10.93
N VAL A 187 -4.55 3.93 -10.76
CA VAL A 187 -5.57 3.46 -11.67
C VAL A 187 -5.70 4.35 -12.92
N LYS A 188 -6.13 3.78 -14.03
CA LYS A 188 -6.29 4.50 -15.30
C LYS A 188 -7.46 5.49 -15.28
N ASP A 189 -8.55 5.14 -14.61
CA ASP A 189 -9.76 5.95 -14.45
C ASP A 189 -10.34 5.75 -13.06
N ILE A 190 -10.08 6.73 -12.20
CA ILE A 190 -10.48 6.68 -10.79
C ILE A 190 -12.00 6.54 -10.60
N LYS A 191 -12.81 7.19 -11.45
CA LYS A 191 -14.28 7.12 -11.37
C LYS A 191 -14.78 5.72 -11.70
N LYS A 192 -14.22 5.12 -12.76
CA LYS A 192 -14.55 3.76 -13.17
C LYS A 192 -14.12 2.76 -12.10
N SER A 193 -12.90 2.86 -11.59
CA SER A 193 -12.37 1.95 -10.58
C SER A 193 -13.15 2.04 -9.27
N ILE A 194 -13.51 3.24 -8.81
CA ILE A 194 -14.38 3.42 -7.63
C ILE A 194 -15.77 2.78 -7.85
N ASN A 195 -16.35 2.89 -9.05
CA ASN A 195 -17.63 2.25 -9.34
C ASN A 195 -17.52 0.72 -9.32
N ILE A 196 -16.45 0.16 -9.88
CA ILE A 196 -16.16 -1.27 -9.78
C ILE A 196 -16.05 -1.72 -8.32
N ILE A 197 -15.30 -0.99 -7.49
CA ILE A 197 -15.15 -1.29 -6.07
C ILE A 197 -16.50 -1.23 -5.35
N LYS A 198 -17.31 -0.21 -5.61
CA LYS A 198 -18.66 -0.08 -5.02
C LYS A 198 -19.57 -1.26 -5.37
N GLU A 199 -19.48 -1.79 -6.59
CA GLU A 199 -20.26 -2.97 -6.98
C GLU A 199 -19.80 -4.23 -6.26
N LEU A 200 -18.54 -4.33 -5.84
CA LEU A 200 -17.99 -5.46 -5.09
C LEU A 200 -18.38 -5.44 -3.60
N VAL A 201 -18.57 -4.23 -3.04
CA VAL A 201 -18.95 -4.06 -1.63
C VAL A 201 -20.38 -4.53 -1.39
N ALA A 202 -20.58 -5.36 -0.37
CA ALA A 202 -21.88 -5.83 0.07
C ALA A 202 -22.74 -4.69 0.65
N PRO A 203 -24.09 -4.82 0.66
CA PRO A 203 -24.93 -3.87 1.37
C PRO A 203 -24.46 -3.71 2.83
N GLN A 204 -24.31 -2.46 3.28
CA GLN A 204 -23.73 -2.12 4.60
C GLN A 204 -22.25 -2.49 4.79
N GLY A 205 -21.55 -2.82 3.71
CA GLY A 205 -20.10 -2.99 3.72
C GLY A 205 -19.35 -1.66 3.65
N TYR A 206 -18.04 -1.71 3.77
CA TYR A 206 -17.15 -0.55 3.83
C TYR A 206 -16.03 -0.62 2.77
N LEU A 207 -15.62 0.57 2.33
CA LEU A 207 -14.45 0.82 1.51
C LEU A 207 -13.53 1.76 2.28
#